data_bb32d14b95c392b87d9092e0dba1aee4
#
_entry.id   bb32d14b95c392b87d9092e0dba1aee4
#
_cell.length_a   1.000
_cell.length_b   1.000
_cell.length_c   1.000
_cell.angle_alpha   90.00
_cell.angle_beta   90.00
_cell.angle_gamma   90.00
#
_symmetry.space_group_name_H-M   'P 1'
#
loop_
_entity.id
_entity.type
_entity.pdbx_description
1 polymer ?
#
loop_
_entity_poly.entity_id
_entity_poly.type
_entity_poly.pdbx_seq_one_letter_code
_entity_poly.pdbx_strand_id
1 'polypeptide(L)'
;MHRLVSIGTQIWMARNLEYLPAVSPSSAGSETEKLYYVYNYQGTNVSEAKATANYQVYGVLYNWPAANNDCPTGWRLPSDEEWTKMENYLIANGYNYDGTTIGNKIGKALAATTIWPPSTYTTGAIGNTNFPQKRNMTGFTALPGGYRYDDGGIFILLNNYGYYWTSTSFSNQGYFRYLTYEYEGVYRYFTTKARGFSVRCIKN
;
A
#
# COMPACT_ATOMS: atom_id res chain seq x y z
N MET A 1 5.53 -9.83 16.14
CA MET A 1 5.69 -10.83 15.05
C MET A 1 4.88 -10.35 13.85
N HIS A 2 5.51 -10.15 12.69
CA HIS A 2 4.80 -9.71 11.48
C HIS A 2 3.88 -10.83 10.98
N ARG A 3 2.61 -10.51 10.71
CA ARG A 3 1.71 -11.45 10.02
C ARG A 3 2.18 -11.57 8.57
N LEU A 4 2.38 -12.80 8.10
CA LEU A 4 2.94 -13.13 6.78
C LEU A 4 1.90 -13.80 5.90
N VAL A 5 2.08 -13.66 4.59
CA VAL A 5 1.27 -14.34 3.58
C VAL A 5 2.18 -14.83 2.43
N SER A 6 1.93 -16.05 1.97
CA SER A 6 2.59 -16.61 0.78
C SER A 6 1.68 -16.41 -0.43
N ILE A 7 2.21 -15.80 -1.48
CA ILE A 7 1.52 -15.62 -2.76
C ILE A 7 2.45 -16.14 -3.87
N GLY A 8 2.10 -17.27 -4.45
CA GLY A 8 3.01 -17.98 -5.34
C GLY A 8 4.28 -18.41 -4.60
N THR A 9 5.43 -18.01 -5.14
CA THR A 9 6.75 -18.26 -4.53
C THR A 9 7.23 -17.13 -3.63
N GLN A 10 6.42 -16.09 -3.43
CA GLN A 10 6.80 -14.89 -2.69
C GLN A 10 6.17 -14.88 -1.29
N ILE A 11 6.93 -14.39 -0.30
CA ILE A 11 6.44 -14.19 1.07
C ILE A 11 6.36 -12.69 1.34
N TRP A 12 5.17 -12.20 1.64
CA TRP A 12 4.86 -10.79 1.87
C TRP A 12 4.45 -10.53 3.31
N MET A 13 4.70 -9.33 3.80
CA MET A 13 4.04 -8.86 5.02
C MET A 13 2.55 -8.64 4.73
N ALA A 14 1.69 -9.14 5.61
CA ALA A 14 0.22 -8.97 5.53
C ALA A 14 -0.27 -7.72 6.27
N ARG A 15 0.63 -6.85 6.72
CA ARG A 15 0.37 -5.54 7.32
C ARG A 15 1.31 -4.50 6.71
N ASN A 16 0.89 -3.25 6.72
CA ASN A 16 1.76 -2.14 6.36
C ASN A 16 2.94 -2.07 7.33
N LEU A 17 4.10 -1.64 6.85
CA LEU A 17 5.27 -1.42 7.70
C LEU A 17 4.95 -0.31 8.72
N GLU A 18 5.30 -0.57 9.98
CA GLU A 18 5.02 0.30 11.14
C GLU A 18 6.32 0.88 11.76
N TYR A 19 7.46 0.72 11.08
CA TYR A 19 8.74 1.24 11.56
C TYR A 19 8.73 2.77 11.52
N LEU A 20 8.84 3.41 12.67
CA LEU A 20 8.76 4.86 12.84
C LEU A 20 9.91 5.33 13.75
N PRO A 21 11.13 5.50 13.22
CA PRO A 21 12.30 5.96 14.02
C PRO A 21 12.23 7.46 14.30
N ALA A 22 11.57 8.22 13.43
CA ALA A 22 11.29 9.64 13.56
C ALA A 22 9.92 9.91 12.92
N VAL A 23 9.29 11.04 13.20
CA VAL A 23 8.09 11.49 12.51
C VAL A 23 8.25 12.93 12.06
N SER A 24 7.84 13.21 10.85
CA SER A 24 7.94 14.51 10.20
C SER A 24 6.57 15.16 10.04
N PRO A 25 6.44 16.48 10.24
CA PRO A 25 5.22 17.18 9.86
C PRO A 25 5.00 17.04 8.35
N SER A 26 3.75 17.08 7.92
CA SER A 26 3.42 16.85 6.50
C SER A 26 4.00 17.92 5.56
N SER A 27 4.31 19.11 6.06
CA SER A 27 4.97 20.19 5.30
C SER A 27 6.42 19.88 4.93
N ALA A 28 7.09 18.97 5.66
CA ALA A 28 8.44 18.53 5.32
C ALA A 28 8.38 17.57 4.11
N GLY A 29 9.10 17.87 3.05
CA GLY A 29 9.20 17.05 1.84
C GLY A 29 10.65 16.92 1.39
N SER A 30 11.05 15.73 0.91
CA SER A 30 12.39 15.48 0.35
C SER A 30 12.36 14.31 -0.63
N GLU A 31 13.12 14.40 -1.69
CA GLU A 31 13.38 13.29 -2.63
C GLU A 31 14.65 12.49 -2.27
N THR A 32 15.45 12.99 -1.33
CA THR A 32 16.76 12.41 -0.95
C THR A 32 16.86 12.03 0.52
N GLU A 33 16.29 12.82 1.43
CA GLU A 33 16.29 12.55 2.86
C GLU A 33 15.15 11.64 3.24
N LYS A 34 15.37 10.75 4.24
CA LYS A 34 14.33 9.86 4.77
C LYS A 34 13.30 10.64 5.59
N LEU A 35 12.04 10.58 5.21
CA LEU A 35 10.92 11.19 5.94
C LEU A 35 9.82 10.16 6.19
N TYR A 36 9.21 10.26 7.37
CA TYR A 36 8.19 9.35 7.87
C TYR A 36 6.99 10.14 8.33
N TYR A 37 5.80 9.75 7.93
CA TYR A 37 4.58 10.46 8.26
C TYR A 37 3.53 9.52 8.85
N VAL A 38 2.74 10.06 9.75
CA VAL A 38 1.51 9.41 10.20
C VAL A 38 0.33 10.25 9.71
N TYR A 39 -0.65 9.63 9.09
CA TYR A 39 -1.76 10.34 8.46
C TYR A 39 -2.43 11.30 9.47
N ASN A 40 -2.59 12.57 9.08
CA ASN A 40 -3.11 13.68 9.91
C ASN A 40 -2.32 14.03 11.19
N TYR A 41 -1.13 13.51 11.39
CA TYR A 41 -0.27 13.95 12.48
C TYR A 41 0.73 14.99 11.98
N GLN A 42 0.83 16.13 12.70
CA GLN A 42 1.66 17.28 12.30
C GLN A 42 2.85 17.54 13.24
N GLY A 43 2.94 16.76 14.32
CA GLY A 43 4.03 16.91 15.28
C GLY A 43 5.30 16.14 14.90
N THR A 44 6.28 16.18 15.80
CA THR A 44 7.56 15.48 15.68
C THR A 44 7.78 14.46 16.81
N ASN A 45 6.78 14.22 17.65
CA ASN A 45 6.85 13.27 18.75
C ASN A 45 6.39 11.88 18.30
N VAL A 46 7.32 10.94 18.26
CA VAL A 46 7.07 9.55 17.82
C VAL A 46 6.04 8.83 18.71
N SER A 47 6.08 9.05 20.04
CA SER A 47 5.15 8.39 20.96
C SER A 47 3.72 8.86 20.75
N GLU A 48 3.51 10.15 20.56
CA GLU A 48 2.21 10.73 20.24
C GLU A 48 1.70 10.24 18.89
N ALA A 49 2.56 10.23 17.86
CA ALA A 49 2.22 9.73 16.53
C ALA A 49 1.76 8.27 16.60
N LYS A 50 2.47 7.42 17.34
CA LYS A 50 2.10 6.01 17.54
C LYS A 50 0.81 5.80 18.34
N ALA A 51 0.42 6.76 19.16
CA ALA A 51 -0.85 6.71 19.91
C ALA A 51 -2.07 7.08 19.06
N THR A 52 -1.89 7.61 17.84
CA THR A 52 -3.00 8.00 16.97
C THR A 52 -3.72 6.78 16.38
N ALA A 53 -5.04 6.89 16.17
CA ALA A 53 -5.83 5.85 15.52
C ALA A 53 -5.31 5.53 14.11
N ASN A 54 -4.84 6.54 13.37
CA ASN A 54 -4.32 6.37 12.02
C ASN A 54 -3.05 5.52 12.00
N TYR A 55 -2.12 5.72 12.93
CA TYR A 55 -0.95 4.84 13.04
C TYR A 55 -1.36 3.40 13.38
N GLN A 56 -2.24 3.20 14.33
CA GLN A 56 -2.68 1.87 14.79
C GLN A 56 -3.35 1.06 13.65
N VAL A 57 -4.06 1.74 12.74
CA VAL A 57 -4.78 1.10 11.64
C VAL A 57 -3.91 1.00 10.38
N TYR A 58 -3.28 2.09 9.96
CA TYR A 58 -2.64 2.21 8.64
C TYR A 58 -1.13 2.13 8.66
N GLY A 59 -0.51 2.26 9.85
CA GLY A 59 0.95 2.31 9.99
C GLY A 59 1.52 3.66 9.55
N VAL A 60 2.64 3.61 8.87
CA VAL A 60 3.45 4.77 8.48
C VAL A 60 3.40 4.98 6.97
N LEU A 61 3.38 6.25 6.57
CA LEU A 61 3.61 6.67 5.19
C LEU A 61 5.09 7.09 5.06
N TYR A 62 5.76 6.52 4.10
CA TYR A 62 7.20 6.72 3.84
C TYR A 62 7.37 7.52 2.56
N ASN A 63 8.29 8.49 2.53
CA ASN A 63 8.79 8.93 1.23
C ASN A 63 9.67 7.82 0.62
N TRP A 64 9.99 7.92 -0.66
CA TRP A 64 10.71 6.84 -1.35
C TRP A 64 12.08 6.52 -0.75
N PRO A 65 12.94 7.50 -0.33
CA PRO A 65 14.21 7.21 0.34
C PRO A 65 14.05 6.39 1.63
N ALA A 66 13.04 6.67 2.44
CA ALA A 66 12.75 5.88 3.63
C ALA A 66 12.21 4.50 3.26
N ALA A 67 11.24 4.42 2.34
CA ALA A 67 10.64 3.16 1.90
C ALA A 67 11.68 2.17 1.38
N ASN A 68 12.66 2.65 0.58
CA ASN A 68 13.67 1.81 -0.06
C ASN A 68 14.71 1.23 0.90
N ASN A 69 14.81 1.75 2.12
CA ASN A 69 15.90 1.40 3.04
C ASN A 69 15.46 0.80 4.39
N ASP A 70 14.17 0.83 4.72
CA ASP A 70 13.76 0.60 6.12
C ASP A 70 12.89 -0.66 6.34
N CYS A 71 12.83 -1.55 5.36
CA CYS A 71 12.36 -2.91 5.63
C CYS A 71 13.32 -3.61 6.61
N PRO A 72 12.80 -4.44 7.53
CA PRO A 72 13.65 -5.12 8.52
C PRO A 72 14.67 -6.07 7.88
N THR A 73 15.71 -6.44 8.63
CA THR A 73 16.71 -7.42 8.18
C THR A 73 16.04 -8.70 7.68
N GLY A 74 16.44 -9.17 6.51
CA GLY A 74 15.85 -10.32 5.82
C GLY A 74 14.61 -9.97 4.98
N TRP A 75 14.26 -8.68 4.90
CA TRP A 75 13.15 -8.15 4.12
C TRP A 75 13.61 -6.95 3.31
N ARG A 76 12.93 -6.67 2.22
CA ARG A 76 13.19 -5.52 1.37
C ARG A 76 11.90 -4.93 0.78
N LEU A 77 11.98 -3.72 0.28
CA LEU A 77 10.92 -3.16 -0.53
C LEU A 77 10.81 -3.95 -1.84
N PRO A 78 9.63 -4.44 -2.22
CA PRO A 78 9.48 -5.21 -3.46
C PRO A 78 9.71 -4.32 -4.69
N SER A 79 10.31 -4.89 -5.73
CA SER A 79 10.45 -4.23 -7.02
C SER A 79 9.12 -4.16 -7.77
N ASP A 80 9.08 -3.34 -8.81
CA ASP A 80 7.96 -3.27 -9.74
C ASP A 80 7.68 -4.63 -10.41
N GLU A 81 8.74 -5.36 -10.76
CA GLU A 81 8.65 -6.70 -11.33
C GLU A 81 8.08 -7.73 -10.34
N GLU A 82 8.42 -7.61 -9.06
CA GLU A 82 7.90 -8.52 -8.03
C GLU A 82 6.42 -8.29 -7.76
N TRP A 83 5.94 -7.07 -7.81
CA TRP A 83 4.52 -6.78 -7.83
C TRP A 83 3.83 -7.39 -9.06
N THR A 84 4.41 -7.20 -10.24
CA THR A 84 3.90 -7.80 -11.49
C THR A 84 3.86 -9.33 -11.41
N LYS A 85 4.90 -9.97 -10.83
CA LYS A 85 4.93 -11.42 -10.60
C LYS A 85 3.79 -11.89 -9.70
N MET A 86 3.53 -11.17 -8.60
CA MET A 86 2.40 -11.46 -7.71
C MET A 86 1.06 -11.29 -8.44
N GLU A 87 0.86 -10.19 -9.15
CA GLU A 87 -0.36 -9.91 -9.91
C GLU A 87 -0.63 -11.01 -10.94
N ASN A 88 0.35 -11.37 -11.75
CA ASN A 88 0.25 -12.42 -12.76
C ASN A 88 -0.08 -13.78 -12.15
N TYR A 89 0.55 -14.13 -11.02
CA TYR A 89 0.23 -15.36 -10.29
C TYR A 89 -1.25 -15.37 -9.86
N LEU A 90 -1.73 -14.30 -9.27
CA LEU A 90 -3.10 -14.22 -8.80
C LEU A 90 -4.11 -14.31 -9.97
N ILE A 91 -3.86 -13.61 -11.06
CA ILE A 91 -4.71 -13.66 -12.26
C ILE A 91 -4.76 -15.10 -12.81
N ALA A 92 -3.61 -15.73 -13.02
CA ALA A 92 -3.51 -17.08 -13.58
C ALA A 92 -4.16 -18.15 -12.70
N ASN A 93 -4.28 -17.90 -11.38
CA ASN A 93 -4.84 -18.87 -10.42
C ASN A 93 -6.29 -18.53 -9.99
N GLY A 94 -7.02 -17.71 -10.77
CA GLY A 94 -8.46 -17.48 -10.59
C GLY A 94 -8.82 -16.56 -9.42
N TYR A 95 -7.90 -15.68 -8.97
CA TYR A 95 -8.16 -14.70 -7.92
C TYR A 95 -8.94 -13.47 -8.41
N ASN A 96 -9.15 -13.31 -9.71
CA ASN A 96 -10.07 -12.30 -10.24
C ASN A 96 -11.45 -12.46 -9.59
N TYR A 97 -12.16 -11.36 -9.36
CA TYR A 97 -13.45 -11.42 -8.67
C TYR A 97 -14.46 -12.32 -9.39
N ASP A 98 -14.38 -12.40 -10.71
CA ASP A 98 -15.25 -13.23 -11.59
C ASP A 98 -14.67 -14.64 -11.85
N GLY A 99 -13.53 -14.99 -11.26
CA GLY A 99 -12.85 -16.28 -11.45
C GLY A 99 -12.14 -16.44 -12.79
N THR A 100 -12.16 -15.44 -13.66
CA THR A 100 -11.43 -15.47 -14.94
C THR A 100 -9.91 -15.37 -14.71
N THR A 101 -9.14 -15.81 -15.72
CA THR A 101 -7.67 -15.76 -15.69
C THR A 101 -7.08 -14.70 -16.63
N ILE A 102 -7.91 -13.75 -17.03
CA ILE A 102 -7.55 -12.64 -17.94
C ILE A 102 -7.94 -11.29 -17.33
N GLY A 103 -7.15 -10.27 -17.59
CA GLY A 103 -7.35 -8.93 -17.05
C GLY A 103 -6.99 -8.84 -15.57
N ASN A 104 -6.69 -7.63 -15.11
CA ASN A 104 -6.35 -7.36 -13.71
C ASN A 104 -7.63 -7.00 -12.93
N LYS A 105 -8.23 -7.98 -12.26
CA LYS A 105 -9.47 -7.87 -11.48
C LYS A 105 -9.29 -8.42 -10.06
N ILE A 106 -8.06 -8.42 -9.55
CA ILE A 106 -7.63 -9.05 -8.29
C ILE A 106 -7.77 -8.15 -7.07
N GLY A 107 -8.23 -6.91 -7.22
CA GLY A 107 -8.29 -5.94 -6.14
C GLY A 107 -9.03 -6.45 -4.90
N LYS A 108 -10.19 -7.10 -5.07
CA LYS A 108 -10.91 -7.73 -3.94
C LYS A 108 -10.08 -8.78 -3.21
N ALA A 109 -9.35 -9.61 -3.94
CA ALA A 109 -8.56 -10.69 -3.34
C ALA A 109 -7.41 -10.17 -2.46
N LEU A 110 -6.92 -8.98 -2.73
CA LEU A 110 -5.88 -8.31 -1.94
C LEU A 110 -6.43 -7.40 -0.84
N ALA A 111 -7.61 -6.80 -1.03
CA ALA A 111 -8.16 -5.76 -0.16
C ALA A 111 -8.66 -6.31 1.18
N ALA A 112 -8.42 -5.57 2.27
CA ALA A 112 -8.98 -5.86 3.59
C ALA A 112 -10.50 -6.02 3.54
N THR A 113 -11.05 -6.82 4.45
CA THR A 113 -12.50 -7.09 4.54
C THR A 113 -13.30 -5.90 5.06
N THR A 114 -12.64 -4.98 5.73
CA THR A 114 -13.23 -3.79 6.36
C THR A 114 -12.58 -2.51 5.86
N ILE A 115 -13.12 -1.36 6.21
CA ILE A 115 -12.60 0.01 6.02
C ILE A 115 -12.85 0.57 4.61
N TRP A 116 -12.80 -0.24 3.55
CA TRP A 116 -13.10 0.22 2.20
C TRP A 116 -14.55 0.69 2.10
N PRO A 117 -14.84 1.91 1.62
CA PRO A 117 -16.20 2.41 1.52
C PRO A 117 -16.99 1.65 0.43
N PRO A 118 -18.32 1.69 0.49
CA PRO A 118 -19.14 1.05 -0.53
C PRO A 118 -19.00 1.75 -1.89
N SER A 119 -19.09 0.95 -2.96
CA SER A 119 -19.10 1.45 -4.34
C SER A 119 -19.98 0.58 -5.22
N THR A 120 -20.68 1.21 -6.14
CA THR A 120 -21.45 0.55 -7.21
C THR A 120 -20.89 0.87 -8.59
N TYR A 121 -19.70 1.48 -8.67
CA TYR A 121 -19.11 1.96 -9.92
C TYR A 121 -18.84 0.82 -10.91
N THR A 122 -18.22 -0.26 -10.46
CA THR A 122 -18.11 -1.51 -11.22
C THR A 122 -18.55 -2.70 -10.37
N THR A 123 -19.00 -3.77 -11.03
CA THR A 123 -19.43 -5.00 -10.35
C THR A 123 -18.33 -5.64 -9.53
N GLY A 124 -17.09 -5.55 -9.98
CA GLY A 124 -15.91 -6.10 -9.31
C GLY A 124 -15.22 -5.14 -8.37
N ALA A 125 -15.70 -3.90 -8.24
CA ALA A 125 -15.07 -2.87 -7.41
C ALA A 125 -14.80 -3.38 -5.99
N ILE A 126 -13.68 -2.93 -5.41
CA ILE A 126 -13.34 -3.29 -4.03
C ILE A 126 -14.47 -2.92 -3.07
N GLY A 127 -15.08 -1.75 -3.22
CA GLY A 127 -16.21 -1.32 -2.39
C GLY A 127 -17.54 -2.00 -2.68
N ASN A 128 -17.67 -2.77 -3.78
CA ASN A 128 -18.91 -3.46 -4.11
C ASN A 128 -19.12 -4.68 -3.23
N THR A 129 -20.38 -4.92 -2.80
CA THR A 129 -20.76 -6.06 -1.95
C THR A 129 -20.84 -7.39 -2.70
N ASN A 130 -20.81 -7.37 -4.04
CA ASN A 130 -20.78 -8.58 -4.85
C ASN A 130 -19.49 -9.37 -4.62
N PHE A 131 -19.57 -10.68 -4.74
CA PHE A 131 -18.43 -11.60 -4.58
C PHE A 131 -17.72 -11.48 -3.21
N PRO A 132 -18.45 -11.52 -2.09
CA PRO A 132 -17.87 -11.35 -0.75
C PRO A 132 -16.80 -12.41 -0.43
N GLN A 133 -16.93 -13.63 -0.98
CA GLN A 133 -15.97 -14.72 -0.83
C GLN A 133 -14.58 -14.41 -1.45
N LYS A 134 -14.51 -13.43 -2.36
CA LYS A 134 -13.24 -12.99 -2.96
C LYS A 134 -12.49 -11.97 -2.10
N ARG A 135 -13.16 -11.38 -1.11
CA ARG A 135 -12.57 -10.33 -0.29
C ARG A 135 -11.44 -10.88 0.60
N ASN A 136 -10.26 -10.29 0.47
CA ASN A 136 -9.03 -10.69 1.18
C ASN A 136 -8.68 -12.18 1.06
N MET A 137 -9.02 -12.79 -0.05
CA MET A 137 -8.80 -14.22 -0.31
C MET A 137 -7.32 -14.60 -0.25
N THR A 138 -6.41 -13.66 -0.52
CA THR A 138 -4.95 -13.86 -0.41
C THR A 138 -4.43 -13.73 1.02
N GLY A 139 -5.18 -13.09 1.93
CA GLY A 139 -4.68 -12.67 3.23
C GLY A 139 -3.71 -11.47 3.21
N PHE A 140 -3.52 -10.83 2.05
CA PHE A 140 -2.63 -9.65 1.93
C PHE A 140 -3.13 -8.45 2.73
N THR A 141 -4.45 -8.28 2.86
CA THR A 141 -5.08 -7.27 3.71
C THR A 141 -4.66 -5.83 3.34
N ALA A 142 -4.75 -5.48 2.06
CA ALA A 142 -4.47 -4.12 1.61
C ALA A 142 -5.43 -3.12 2.23
N LEU A 143 -4.90 -2.05 2.83
CA LEU A 143 -5.66 -1.01 3.53
C LEU A 143 -5.71 0.28 2.71
N PRO A 144 -6.82 1.04 2.75
CA PRO A 144 -6.94 2.34 2.10
C PRO A 144 -6.33 3.46 2.95
N GLY A 145 -5.01 3.42 3.14
CA GLY A 145 -4.28 4.34 4.00
C GLY A 145 -4.10 5.77 3.46
N GLY A 146 -4.62 6.06 2.26
CA GLY A 146 -4.39 7.35 1.61
C GLY A 146 -2.91 7.61 1.36
N TYR A 147 -2.55 8.89 1.27
CA TYR A 147 -1.15 9.29 1.09
C TYR A 147 -0.88 10.74 1.51
N ARG A 148 0.41 11.06 1.69
CA ARG A 148 0.88 12.43 1.81
C ARG A 148 1.25 12.96 0.43
N TYR A 149 0.57 14.03 0.01
CA TYR A 149 0.84 14.72 -1.27
C TYR A 149 2.10 15.60 -1.14
N ASP A 150 2.90 15.68 -2.18
CA ASP A 150 4.19 16.40 -2.19
C ASP A 150 4.01 17.92 -2.20
N ASP A 151 3.04 18.43 -2.92
CA ASP A 151 2.74 19.85 -2.95
C ASP A 151 1.88 20.23 -1.72
N GLY A 152 2.36 21.19 -0.94
CA GLY A 152 1.73 21.63 0.30
C GLY A 152 1.71 20.61 1.43
N GLY A 153 2.15 19.37 1.21
CA GLY A 153 2.24 18.35 2.24
C GLY A 153 0.90 17.94 2.85
N ILE A 154 -0.18 17.98 2.11
CA ILE A 154 -1.51 17.57 2.60
C ILE A 154 -1.67 16.05 2.59
N PHE A 155 -2.49 15.53 3.51
CA PHE A 155 -2.93 14.14 3.52
C PHE A 155 -4.26 14.01 2.80
N ILE A 156 -4.38 13.07 1.86
CA ILE A 156 -5.59 12.89 1.06
C ILE A 156 -5.92 11.41 0.82
N LEU A 157 -7.17 11.15 0.44
CA LEU A 157 -7.70 9.85 0.01
C LEU A 157 -7.67 8.73 1.06
N LEU A 158 -7.62 9.07 2.36
CA LEU A 158 -7.84 8.09 3.43
C LEU A 158 -9.18 7.37 3.23
N ASN A 159 -9.21 6.09 3.53
CA ASN A 159 -10.32 5.16 3.35
C ASN A 159 -10.67 4.85 1.88
N ASN A 160 -10.25 5.66 0.91
CA ASN A 160 -10.61 5.52 -0.49
C ASN A 160 -9.55 4.79 -1.33
N TYR A 161 -8.27 5.05 -1.06
CA TYR A 161 -7.14 4.52 -1.82
C TYR A 161 -6.06 3.94 -0.91
N GLY A 162 -5.45 2.85 -1.36
CA GLY A 162 -4.21 2.29 -0.77
C GLY A 162 -3.07 2.41 -1.76
N TYR A 163 -1.99 3.07 -1.38
CA TYR A 163 -0.79 3.31 -2.20
C TYR A 163 0.40 2.58 -1.61
N TYR A 164 1.19 1.92 -2.46
CA TYR A 164 2.33 1.11 -2.05
C TYR A 164 3.54 1.37 -2.93
N TRP A 165 4.64 1.82 -2.32
CA TRP A 165 5.91 2.00 -3.03
C TRP A 165 6.47 0.70 -3.58
N THR A 166 7.22 0.80 -4.67
CA THR A 166 8.17 -0.20 -5.15
C THR A 166 9.60 0.33 -5.05
N SER A 167 10.59 -0.57 -5.03
CA SER A 167 12.01 -0.19 -5.04
C SER A 167 12.50 0.29 -6.42
N THR A 168 11.71 0.07 -7.46
CA THR A 168 12.04 0.49 -8.82
C THR A 168 11.81 1.99 -8.98
N SER A 169 12.82 2.66 -9.55
CA SER A 169 12.74 4.10 -9.82
C SER A 169 13.33 4.44 -11.18
N PHE A 170 12.89 5.58 -11.71
CA PHE A 170 13.44 6.18 -12.92
C PHE A 170 13.65 7.68 -12.67
N SER A 171 14.90 8.15 -12.76
CA SER A 171 15.27 9.53 -12.44
C SER A 171 14.83 9.88 -10.99
N ASN A 172 14.12 11.00 -10.80
CA ASN A 172 13.57 11.45 -9.51
C ASN A 172 12.20 10.85 -9.18
N GLN A 173 11.72 9.86 -9.94
CA GLN A 173 10.41 9.24 -9.75
C GLN A 173 10.53 7.80 -9.26
N GLY A 174 9.61 7.38 -8.37
CA GLY A 174 9.46 6.00 -7.93
C GLY A 174 8.18 5.39 -8.50
N TYR A 175 8.24 4.11 -8.86
CA TYR A 175 7.03 3.35 -9.22
C TYR A 175 6.26 2.94 -7.97
N PHE A 176 4.95 2.86 -8.11
CA PHE A 176 4.05 2.42 -7.05
C PHE A 176 2.87 1.62 -7.59
N ARG A 177 2.20 0.90 -6.68
CA ARG A 177 0.90 0.27 -6.91
C ARG A 177 -0.16 0.98 -6.11
N TYR A 178 -1.39 1.01 -6.65
CA TYR A 178 -2.53 1.48 -5.88
C TYR A 178 -3.78 0.65 -6.14
N LEU A 179 -4.63 0.63 -5.13
CA LEU A 179 -5.96 0.08 -5.14
C LEU A 179 -6.94 1.20 -4.78
N THR A 180 -8.15 1.15 -5.33
CA THR A 180 -9.22 2.09 -5.01
C THR A 180 -10.54 1.36 -4.79
N TYR A 181 -11.40 1.92 -3.96
CA TYR A 181 -12.71 1.33 -3.65
C TYR A 181 -13.64 1.23 -4.88
N GLU A 182 -13.40 2.05 -5.91
CA GLU A 182 -14.27 2.16 -7.11
C GLU A 182 -14.00 1.11 -8.18
N TYR A 183 -12.80 0.54 -8.22
CA TYR A 183 -12.37 -0.35 -9.29
C TYR A 183 -11.94 -1.72 -8.77
N GLU A 184 -11.82 -2.68 -9.70
CA GLU A 184 -11.53 -4.08 -9.43
C GLU A 184 -10.06 -4.48 -9.48
N GLY A 185 -9.19 -3.60 -10.02
CA GLY A 185 -7.79 -3.94 -10.32
C GLY A 185 -6.78 -3.43 -9.29
N VAL A 186 -5.54 -3.79 -9.55
CA VAL A 186 -4.34 -3.16 -8.99
C VAL A 186 -3.69 -2.35 -10.11
N TYR A 187 -3.39 -1.09 -9.84
CA TYR A 187 -2.92 -0.16 -10.85
C TYR A 187 -1.48 0.23 -10.60
N ARG A 188 -0.72 0.41 -11.66
CA ARG A 188 0.69 0.78 -11.68
C ARG A 188 0.84 2.21 -12.17
N TYR A 189 1.62 3.01 -11.44
CA TYR A 189 1.98 4.35 -11.86
C TYR A 189 3.33 4.76 -11.27
N PHE A 190 3.78 5.99 -11.52
CA PHE A 190 5.01 6.56 -10.98
C PHE A 190 4.79 8.01 -10.55
N THR A 191 5.59 8.48 -9.60
CA THR A 191 5.49 9.85 -9.09
C THR A 191 6.80 10.28 -8.46
N THR A 192 6.90 11.57 -8.06
CA THR A 192 8.03 12.10 -7.31
C THR A 192 8.30 11.30 -6.04
N LYS A 193 9.57 11.13 -5.71
CA LYS A 193 10.03 10.42 -4.51
C LYS A 193 9.67 11.11 -3.20
N ALA A 194 9.21 12.36 -3.24
CA ALA A 194 8.81 13.14 -2.06
C ALA A 194 7.43 12.78 -1.51
N ARG A 195 6.56 12.05 -2.24
CA ARG A 195 5.26 11.60 -1.74
C ARG A 195 5.42 10.58 -0.62
N GLY A 196 4.41 10.55 0.27
CA GLY A 196 4.37 9.57 1.36
C GLY A 196 3.37 8.46 1.07
N PHE A 197 3.82 7.21 0.90
CA PHE A 197 2.98 6.02 0.66
C PHE A 197 3.26 4.93 1.70
N SER A 198 2.34 3.97 1.80
CA SER A 198 2.54 2.76 2.60
C SER A 198 3.64 1.87 2.01
N VAL A 199 4.18 0.99 2.85
CA VAL A 199 5.18 0.00 2.47
C VAL A 199 4.69 -1.40 2.86
N ARG A 200 4.88 -2.34 1.94
CA ARG A 200 4.74 -3.79 2.14
C ARG A 200 6.06 -4.44 1.80
N CYS A 201 6.76 -4.95 2.80
CA CYS A 201 8.02 -5.62 2.55
C CYS A 201 7.80 -7.06 2.06
N ILE A 202 8.73 -7.53 1.23
CA ILE A 202 8.84 -8.90 0.74
C ILE A 202 10.08 -9.55 1.34
N LYS A 203 10.03 -10.86 1.60
CA LYS A 203 11.16 -11.62 2.13
C LYS A 203 12.23 -11.79 1.05
N ASN A 204 13.50 -11.70 1.47
CA ASN A 204 14.66 -11.94 0.59
C ASN A 204 14.71 -13.38 0.08
#